data_41e52936612e8b823064d7dba3f65e55
#
_entry.id   41e52936612e8b823064d7dba3f65e55
#
_cell.length_a   1.000
_cell.length_b   1.000
_cell.length_c   1.000
_cell.angle_alpha   90.00
_cell.angle_beta   90.00
_cell.angle_gamma   90.00
#
_symmetry.space_group_name_H-M   'P 1'
#
loop_
_entity.id
_entity.type
_entity.pdbx_description
1 polymer ?
#
loop_
_entity_poly.entity_id
_entity_poly.type
_entity_poly.pdbx_seq_one_letter_code
_entity_poly.pdbx_strand_id
1 'polypeptide(L)'
;MSNKYVRFNELEEGLTKLEMDDYNDICCMDVMIVLLLRSGVTIDEIVKLRNGDFDFEKQLVTVKNGKTIRKLKLDSQVLKWVVKSRDWDGVVPRTRFIMNILDDHVIRLNGDTYDEEQARRSIKRRLAKFREVGFRPMNENVLINSKKIDVLDSLVERQGSLGTEDFKKVQVQFGNSEGSYFKLKTDYQAVRGSEHIRLKQRGRKQKQAN
;
A
#
# COMPACT_ATOMS: atom_id res chain seq x y z
N MET A 1 -9.51 -0.68 -18.68
CA MET A 1 -8.92 -0.09 -17.46
C MET A 1 -7.55 -0.70 -17.23
N SER A 2 -6.55 0.12 -16.89
CA SER A 2 -5.18 -0.34 -16.64
C SER A 2 -5.15 -1.26 -15.42
N ASN A 3 -4.58 -2.46 -15.53
CA ASN A 3 -4.38 -3.40 -14.43
C ASN A 3 -3.35 -2.90 -13.37
N LYS A 4 -2.95 -1.62 -13.45
CA LYS A 4 -1.86 -1.03 -12.66
C LYS A 4 -2.34 -0.08 -11.56
N TYR A 5 -3.65 0.16 -11.45
CA TYR A 5 -4.20 1.11 -10.49
C TYR A 5 -5.49 0.57 -9.85
N VAL A 6 -5.59 0.72 -8.54
CA VAL A 6 -6.74 0.31 -7.72
C VAL A 6 -7.23 1.53 -6.93
N ARG A 7 -8.48 1.93 -7.12
CA ARG A 7 -9.10 3.02 -6.36
C ARG A 7 -9.32 2.58 -4.91
N PHE A 8 -9.06 3.49 -3.97
CA PHE A 8 -9.16 3.15 -2.55
C PHE A 8 -10.59 2.78 -2.14
N ASN A 9 -11.59 3.60 -2.50
CA ASN A 9 -12.98 3.36 -2.09
C ASN A 9 -13.55 2.07 -2.71
N GLU A 10 -13.29 1.81 -3.99
CA GLU A 10 -13.73 0.57 -4.66
C GLU A 10 -13.09 -0.67 -4.02
N LEU A 11 -11.83 -0.55 -3.59
CA LEU A 11 -11.12 -1.61 -2.90
C LEU A 11 -11.73 -1.86 -1.51
N GLU A 12 -11.92 -0.82 -0.73
CA GLU A 12 -12.43 -0.91 0.64
C GLU A 12 -13.86 -1.49 0.68
N GLU A 13 -14.76 -1.00 -0.18
CA GLU A 13 -16.11 -1.54 -0.30
C GLU A 13 -16.12 -3.04 -0.69
N GLY A 14 -15.29 -3.41 -1.66
CA GLY A 14 -15.16 -4.80 -2.09
C GLY A 14 -14.60 -5.70 -0.99
N LEU A 15 -13.59 -5.25 -0.25
CA LEU A 15 -12.99 -5.99 0.86
C LEU A 15 -13.96 -6.15 2.03
N THR A 16 -14.77 -5.14 2.32
CA THR A 16 -15.80 -5.21 3.37
C THR A 16 -16.86 -6.28 3.02
N LYS A 17 -17.28 -6.34 1.77
CA LYS A 17 -18.23 -7.37 1.31
C LYS A 17 -17.65 -8.79 1.44
N LEU A 18 -16.37 -8.95 1.10
CA LEU A 18 -15.71 -10.26 1.21
C LEU A 18 -15.54 -10.72 2.66
N GLU A 19 -15.23 -9.81 3.57
CA GLU A 19 -15.05 -10.16 4.98
C GLU A 19 -16.38 -10.56 5.64
N MET A 20 -17.49 -10.05 5.14
CA MET A 20 -18.84 -10.44 5.58
C MET A 20 -19.33 -11.78 5.00
N ASP A 21 -18.58 -12.38 4.07
CA ASP A 21 -18.95 -13.63 3.41
C ASP A 21 -18.24 -14.83 4.10
N ASP A 22 -19.00 -15.58 4.87
CA ASP A 22 -18.54 -16.77 5.61
C ASP A 22 -18.08 -17.93 4.69
N TYR A 23 -18.32 -17.85 3.39
CA TYR A 23 -17.94 -18.89 2.42
C TYR A 23 -16.50 -18.79 1.93
N ASN A 24 -15.78 -17.72 2.31
CA ASN A 24 -14.38 -17.55 1.96
C ASN A 24 -13.46 -17.52 3.20
N ASP A 25 -12.14 -17.61 2.99
CA ASP A 25 -11.13 -17.59 4.05
C ASP A 25 -10.53 -16.17 4.26
N ILE A 26 -11.21 -15.13 3.83
CA ILE A 26 -10.77 -13.74 4.02
C ILE A 26 -11.18 -13.28 5.41
N CYS A 27 -10.23 -12.87 6.22
CA CYS A 27 -10.46 -12.33 7.55
C CYS A 27 -10.05 -10.86 7.66
N CYS A 28 -10.40 -10.21 8.76
CA CYS A 28 -10.09 -8.80 9.00
C CYS A 28 -8.58 -8.48 8.89
N MET A 29 -7.69 -9.41 9.25
CA MET A 29 -6.25 -9.25 9.07
C MET A 29 -5.87 -9.20 7.59
N ASP A 30 -6.52 -9.98 6.72
CA ASP A 30 -6.25 -9.95 5.27
C ASP A 30 -6.64 -8.59 4.69
N VAL A 31 -7.79 -8.06 5.10
CA VAL A 31 -8.25 -6.71 4.71
C VAL A 31 -7.29 -5.63 5.20
N MET A 32 -6.89 -5.68 6.47
CA MET A 32 -5.90 -4.77 7.05
C MET A 32 -4.59 -4.75 6.24
N ILE A 33 -4.04 -5.92 5.89
CA ILE A 33 -2.81 -6.04 5.10
C ILE A 33 -2.96 -5.31 3.76
N VAL A 34 -4.04 -5.57 3.03
CA VAL A 34 -4.29 -4.94 1.72
C VAL A 34 -4.40 -3.42 1.84
N LEU A 35 -5.10 -2.91 2.85
CA LEU A 35 -5.27 -1.49 3.08
C LEU A 35 -3.97 -0.80 3.54
N LEU A 36 -3.14 -1.45 4.35
CA LEU A 36 -1.81 -0.95 4.70
C LEU A 36 -0.90 -0.85 3.47
N LEU A 37 -0.85 -1.87 2.63
CA LEU A 37 -0.13 -1.83 1.36
C LEU A 37 -0.64 -0.71 0.44
N ARG A 38 -1.97 -0.55 0.35
CA ARG A 38 -2.60 0.52 -0.43
C ARG A 38 -2.31 1.91 0.14
N SER A 39 -2.01 2.01 1.43
CA SER A 39 -1.56 3.24 2.10
C SER A 39 -0.06 3.51 1.93
N GLY A 40 0.68 2.58 1.32
CA GLY A 40 2.10 2.73 1.02
C GLY A 40 3.04 2.11 2.05
N VAL A 41 2.54 1.26 2.94
CA VAL A 41 3.36 0.43 3.84
C VAL A 41 3.81 -0.80 3.07
N THR A 42 5.09 -1.11 3.03
CA THR A 42 5.65 -2.28 2.33
C THR A 42 5.48 -3.56 3.13
N ILE A 43 5.57 -4.73 2.47
CA ILE A 43 5.54 -6.02 3.19
C ILE A 43 6.66 -6.08 4.23
N ASP A 44 7.87 -5.62 3.91
CA ASP A 44 9.01 -5.62 4.83
C ASP A 44 8.82 -4.70 6.04
N GLU A 45 7.96 -3.69 5.93
CA GLU A 45 7.55 -2.83 7.04
C GLU A 45 6.41 -3.49 7.84
N ILE A 46 5.39 -4.04 7.15
CA ILE A 46 4.24 -4.69 7.80
C ILE A 46 4.67 -5.83 8.73
N VAL A 47 5.63 -6.66 8.32
CA VAL A 47 6.12 -7.76 9.16
C VAL A 47 6.79 -7.30 10.46
N LYS A 48 7.19 -6.05 10.55
CA LYS A 48 7.82 -5.46 11.74
C LYS A 48 6.88 -4.59 12.56
N LEU A 49 5.68 -4.32 12.02
CA LEU A 49 4.71 -3.47 12.71
C LEU A 49 4.18 -4.13 13.97
N ARG A 50 4.10 -3.32 15.01
CA ARG A 50 3.47 -3.64 16.28
C ARG A 50 2.25 -2.74 16.53
N ASN A 51 1.37 -3.17 17.40
CA ASN A 51 0.19 -2.39 17.75
C ASN A 51 0.56 -1.00 18.29
N GLY A 52 1.67 -0.87 19.01
CA GLY A 52 2.17 0.41 19.53
C GLY A 52 2.76 1.36 18.48
N ASP A 53 2.95 0.93 17.23
CA ASP A 53 3.45 1.81 16.15
C ASP A 53 2.35 2.71 15.55
N PHE A 54 1.08 2.55 15.96
CA PHE A 54 -0.06 3.33 15.48
C PHE A 54 -0.44 4.44 16.48
N ASP A 55 -0.47 5.67 15.97
CA ASP A 55 -1.02 6.84 16.67
C ASP A 55 -2.44 7.09 16.10
N PHE A 56 -3.44 6.58 16.78
CA PHE A 56 -4.83 6.66 16.35
C PHE A 56 -5.39 8.08 16.37
N GLU A 57 -4.93 8.92 17.29
CA GLU A 57 -5.38 10.32 17.40
C GLU A 57 -4.87 11.14 16.21
N LYS A 58 -3.58 10.99 15.88
CA LYS A 58 -2.95 11.69 14.74
C LYS A 58 -3.15 10.99 13.41
N GLN A 59 -3.75 9.81 13.41
CA GLN A 59 -3.91 8.95 12.22
C GLN A 59 -2.57 8.64 11.54
N LEU A 60 -1.55 8.30 12.32
CA LEU A 60 -0.20 8.02 11.84
C LEU A 60 0.21 6.58 12.15
N VAL A 61 1.01 6.01 11.27
CA VAL A 61 1.78 4.80 11.54
C VAL A 61 3.28 5.11 11.40
N THR A 62 4.07 4.63 12.35
CA THR A 62 5.53 4.70 12.30
C THR A 62 6.07 3.39 11.74
N VAL A 63 6.67 3.43 10.55
CA VAL A 63 7.22 2.25 9.87
C VAL A 63 8.74 2.31 9.85
N LYS A 64 9.37 1.13 9.98
CA LYS A 64 10.83 0.99 10.03
C LYS A 64 11.30 0.04 8.94
N ASN A 65 12.25 0.48 8.12
CA ASN A 65 12.90 -0.37 7.14
C ASN A 65 14.43 -0.17 7.22
N GLY A 66 15.12 -1.13 7.81
CA GLY A 66 16.53 -0.98 8.14
C GLY A 66 16.79 0.22 9.06
N LYS A 67 17.61 1.17 8.60
CA LYS A 67 17.89 2.43 9.33
C LYS A 67 16.85 3.55 9.07
N THR A 68 15.95 3.35 8.12
CA THR A 68 14.97 4.38 7.73
C THR A 68 13.72 4.25 8.58
N ILE A 69 13.34 5.35 9.21
CA ILE A 69 12.08 5.49 9.95
C ILE A 69 11.26 6.57 9.23
N ARG A 70 10.01 6.25 8.91
CA ARG A 70 9.09 7.21 8.31
C ARG A 70 7.71 7.13 8.96
N LYS A 71 6.99 8.24 8.96
CA LYS A 71 5.61 8.31 9.45
C LYS A 71 4.70 8.47 8.23
N LEU A 72 3.65 7.65 8.19
CA LEU A 72 2.65 7.70 7.13
C LEU A 72 1.31 8.07 7.73
N LYS A 73 0.61 9.00 7.07
CA LYS A 73 -0.78 9.30 7.42
C LYS A 73 -1.68 8.20 6.84
N LEU A 74 -2.49 7.62 7.70
CA LEU A 74 -3.46 6.61 7.34
C LEU A 74 -4.86 7.23 7.25
N ASP A 75 -5.70 6.66 6.38
CA ASP A 75 -7.12 6.94 6.37
C ASP A 75 -7.79 6.34 7.62
N SER A 76 -8.85 6.98 8.10
CA SER A 76 -9.62 6.49 9.24
C SER A 76 -10.18 5.08 9.04
N GLN A 77 -10.53 4.73 7.81
CA GLN A 77 -11.00 3.38 7.46
C GLN A 77 -9.87 2.35 7.63
N VAL A 78 -8.63 2.68 7.26
CA VAL A 78 -7.48 1.78 7.48
C VAL A 78 -7.30 1.52 8.97
N LEU A 79 -7.35 2.57 9.80
CA LEU A 79 -7.23 2.44 11.26
C LEU A 79 -8.35 1.61 11.88
N LYS A 80 -9.58 1.75 11.38
CA LYS A 80 -10.71 0.90 11.78
C LYS A 80 -10.41 -0.59 11.57
N TRP A 81 -9.81 -0.94 10.41
CA TRP A 81 -9.42 -2.30 10.13
C TRP A 81 -8.22 -2.79 10.95
N VAL A 82 -7.30 -1.88 11.32
CA VAL A 82 -6.21 -2.19 12.27
C VAL A 82 -6.80 -2.58 13.64
N VAL A 83 -7.76 -1.79 14.17
CA VAL A 83 -8.44 -2.10 15.43
C VAL A 83 -9.20 -3.42 15.32
N LYS A 84 -9.98 -3.61 14.25
CA LYS A 84 -10.75 -4.85 14.02
C LYS A 84 -9.84 -6.08 13.96
N SER A 85 -8.67 -5.96 13.32
CA SER A 85 -7.69 -7.04 13.25
C SER A 85 -7.01 -7.31 14.59
N ARG A 86 -6.73 -6.27 15.36
CA ARG A 86 -6.17 -6.38 16.72
C ARG A 86 -7.14 -7.13 17.65
N ASP A 87 -8.42 -6.75 17.60
CA ASP A 87 -9.46 -7.28 18.50
C ASP A 87 -10.07 -8.60 17.98
N TRP A 88 -9.63 -9.09 16.83
CA TRP A 88 -10.09 -10.34 16.23
C TRP A 88 -9.66 -11.55 17.09
N ASP A 89 -10.54 -12.54 17.23
CA ASP A 89 -10.32 -13.77 18.00
C ASP A 89 -9.32 -14.76 17.37
N GLY A 90 -8.86 -14.48 16.16
CA GLY A 90 -7.92 -15.32 15.41
C GLY A 90 -8.56 -16.47 14.64
N VAL A 91 -9.89 -16.60 14.65
CA VAL A 91 -10.60 -17.69 13.95
C VAL A 91 -10.77 -17.35 12.46
N VAL A 92 -10.19 -18.15 11.57
CA VAL A 92 -10.39 -18.02 10.12
C VAL A 92 -11.79 -18.54 9.76
N PRO A 93 -12.63 -17.76 9.06
CA PRO A 93 -14.07 -18.04 8.95
C PRO A 93 -14.42 -19.43 8.44
N ARG A 94 -13.96 -19.81 7.26
CA ARG A 94 -14.31 -21.09 6.61
C ARG A 94 -13.64 -22.29 7.24
N THR A 95 -12.34 -22.23 7.46
CA THR A 95 -11.55 -23.37 7.94
C THR A 95 -11.61 -23.54 9.45
N ARG A 96 -12.13 -22.56 10.18
CA ARG A 96 -12.15 -22.49 11.64
C ARG A 96 -10.76 -22.68 12.28
N PHE A 97 -9.73 -22.40 11.52
CA PHE A 97 -8.37 -22.49 11.96
C PHE A 97 -8.06 -21.31 12.90
N ILE A 98 -7.41 -21.57 14.04
CA ILE A 98 -7.07 -20.55 15.03
C ILE A 98 -5.63 -20.10 14.83
N MET A 99 -5.44 -18.80 14.69
CA MET A 99 -4.12 -18.19 14.63
C MET A 99 -3.67 -17.69 15.99
N ASN A 100 -2.41 -17.89 16.33
CA ASN A 100 -1.89 -17.49 17.62
C ASN A 100 -1.96 -15.95 17.82
N ILE A 101 -2.35 -15.54 19.05
CA ILE A 101 -2.61 -14.15 19.42
C ILE A 101 -1.51 -13.58 20.33
N LEU A 102 -0.57 -14.38 20.77
CA LEU A 102 0.33 -14.07 21.90
C LEU A 102 1.41 -13.00 21.62
N ASP A 103 1.49 -12.46 20.40
CA ASP A 103 2.50 -11.48 20.01
C ASP A 103 1.87 -10.10 19.74
N ASP A 104 2.60 -9.03 20.06
CA ASP A 104 2.23 -7.62 19.79
C ASP A 104 2.31 -7.24 18.29
N HIS A 105 2.83 -8.12 17.43
CA HIS A 105 2.86 -7.87 16.00
C HIS A 105 1.46 -7.85 15.38
N VAL A 106 1.26 -6.97 14.39
CA VAL A 106 -0.04 -6.86 13.69
C VAL A 106 -0.35 -8.07 12.81
N ILE A 107 0.68 -8.83 12.41
CA ILE A 107 0.54 -10.07 11.66
C ILE A 107 0.58 -11.25 12.62
N ARG A 108 -0.50 -12.00 12.64
CA ARG A 108 -0.60 -13.22 13.45
C ARG A 108 -0.11 -14.43 12.66
N LEU A 109 0.66 -15.27 13.32
CA LEU A 109 1.21 -16.49 12.78
C LEU A 109 0.77 -17.70 13.63
N ASN A 110 0.95 -18.89 13.07
CA ASN A 110 0.91 -20.12 13.84
C ASN A 110 2.28 -20.40 14.42
N GLY A 111 2.31 -20.84 15.66
CA GLY A 111 3.52 -21.21 16.37
C GLY A 111 3.73 -20.37 17.63
N ASP A 112 4.76 -20.73 18.40
CA ASP A 112 5.04 -20.14 19.70
C ASP A 112 5.94 -18.91 19.61
N THR A 113 6.57 -18.68 18.46
CA THR A 113 7.48 -17.57 18.23
C THR A 113 7.17 -16.87 16.92
N TYR A 114 7.37 -15.52 16.91
CA TYR A 114 7.22 -14.72 15.71
C TYR A 114 8.47 -14.85 14.81
N ASP A 115 8.25 -15.14 13.53
CA ASP A 115 9.28 -15.19 12.50
C ASP A 115 8.93 -14.29 11.33
N GLU A 116 9.78 -13.27 11.06
CA GLU A 116 9.54 -12.27 10.00
C GLU A 116 9.45 -12.89 8.60
N GLU A 117 10.24 -13.95 8.32
CA GLU A 117 10.22 -14.59 7.00
C GLU A 117 8.95 -15.43 6.82
N GLN A 118 8.49 -16.09 7.88
CA GLN A 118 7.21 -16.77 7.89
C GLN A 118 6.05 -15.76 7.72
N ALA A 119 6.10 -14.61 8.40
CA ALA A 119 5.13 -13.53 8.24
C ALA A 119 5.09 -13.02 6.80
N ARG A 120 6.25 -12.79 6.19
CA ARG A 120 6.39 -12.35 4.79
C ARG A 120 5.76 -13.37 3.82
N ARG A 121 6.04 -14.65 4.01
CA ARG A 121 5.43 -15.75 3.21
C ARG A 121 3.93 -15.81 3.43
N SER A 122 3.47 -15.65 4.66
CA SER A 122 2.04 -15.62 5.01
C SER A 122 1.33 -14.48 4.28
N ILE A 123 1.85 -13.25 4.32
CA ILE A 123 1.27 -12.09 3.61
C ILE A 123 1.16 -12.39 2.11
N LYS A 124 2.23 -12.87 1.46
CA LYS A 124 2.20 -13.17 0.02
C LYS A 124 1.14 -14.22 -0.34
N ARG A 125 1.00 -15.27 0.47
CA ARG A 125 -0.03 -16.30 0.28
C ARG A 125 -1.45 -15.74 0.47
N ARG A 126 -1.64 -14.86 1.46
CA ARG A 126 -2.92 -14.19 1.70
C ARG A 126 -3.32 -13.26 0.55
N LEU A 127 -2.38 -12.50 0.01
CA LEU A 127 -2.64 -11.69 -1.17
C LEU A 127 -3.03 -12.54 -2.41
N ALA A 128 -2.52 -13.76 -2.52
CA ALA A 128 -2.91 -14.66 -3.60
C ALA A 128 -4.37 -15.12 -3.50
N LYS A 129 -4.92 -15.31 -2.29
CA LYS A 129 -6.33 -15.70 -2.06
C LYS A 129 -7.32 -14.71 -2.69
N PHE A 130 -7.01 -13.41 -2.71
CA PHE A 130 -7.88 -12.41 -3.30
C PHE A 130 -8.15 -12.63 -4.80
N ARG A 131 -7.26 -13.32 -5.52
CA ARG A 131 -7.51 -13.71 -6.91
C ARG A 131 -8.61 -14.76 -7.04
N GLU A 132 -8.69 -15.66 -6.09
CA GLU A 132 -9.68 -16.76 -6.07
C GLU A 132 -11.10 -16.22 -5.86
N VAL A 133 -11.23 -15.07 -5.17
CA VAL A 133 -12.51 -14.39 -4.92
C VAL A 133 -12.77 -13.23 -5.88
N GLY A 134 -12.07 -13.20 -7.04
CA GLY A 134 -12.37 -12.30 -8.15
C GLY A 134 -11.70 -10.91 -8.12
N PHE A 135 -10.85 -10.63 -7.13
CA PHE A 135 -10.05 -9.41 -7.12
C PHE A 135 -8.86 -9.50 -8.06
N ARG A 136 -8.70 -8.51 -8.93
CA ARG A 136 -7.54 -8.42 -9.84
C ARG A 136 -6.28 -8.02 -9.07
N PRO A 137 -5.08 -8.28 -9.63
CA PRO A 137 -3.95 -8.78 -8.87
C PRO A 137 -3.63 -7.88 -7.69
N MET A 138 -3.98 -8.37 -6.51
CA MET A 138 -3.56 -7.84 -5.22
C MET A 138 -2.10 -8.21 -5.01
N ASN A 139 -1.19 -7.38 -5.47
CA ASN A 139 0.21 -7.51 -5.13
C ASN A 139 0.76 -6.17 -4.61
N GLU A 140 1.83 -6.25 -3.85
CA GLU A 140 2.46 -5.11 -3.20
C GLU A 140 2.73 -3.95 -4.18
N ASN A 141 3.31 -4.25 -5.34
CA ASN A 141 3.69 -3.22 -6.31
C ASN A 141 2.47 -2.45 -6.84
N VAL A 142 1.37 -3.15 -7.17
CA VAL A 142 0.15 -2.51 -7.68
C VAL A 142 -0.48 -1.64 -6.59
N LEU A 143 -0.58 -2.14 -5.36
CA LEU A 143 -1.21 -1.41 -4.25
C LEU A 143 -0.40 -0.17 -3.88
N ILE A 144 0.91 -0.29 -3.72
CA ILE A 144 1.79 0.85 -3.38
C ILE A 144 1.86 1.85 -4.54
N ASN A 145 1.97 1.39 -5.80
CA ASN A 145 1.96 2.31 -6.94
C ASN A 145 0.65 3.07 -7.05
N SER A 146 -0.48 2.44 -6.71
CA SER A 146 -1.77 3.14 -6.68
C SER A 146 -1.75 4.31 -5.70
N LYS A 147 -1.15 4.14 -4.50
CA LYS A 147 -0.99 5.26 -3.55
C LYS A 147 -0.07 6.35 -4.08
N LYS A 148 1.03 5.98 -4.75
CA LYS A 148 1.93 6.97 -5.36
C LYS A 148 1.20 7.79 -6.44
N ILE A 149 0.33 7.15 -7.22
CA ILE A 149 -0.49 7.84 -8.22
C ILE A 149 -1.47 8.81 -7.56
N ASP A 150 -2.13 8.44 -6.44
CA ASP A 150 -3.00 9.37 -5.71
C ASP A 150 -2.23 10.58 -5.18
N VAL A 151 -0.99 10.38 -4.68
CA VAL A 151 -0.15 11.50 -4.24
C VAL A 151 0.20 12.42 -5.41
N LEU A 152 0.49 11.86 -6.58
CA LEU A 152 0.73 12.65 -7.80
C LEU A 152 -0.54 13.38 -8.26
N ASP A 153 -1.71 12.75 -8.21
CA ASP A 153 -2.99 13.39 -8.51
C ASP A 153 -3.24 14.60 -7.59
N SER A 154 -3.00 14.43 -6.29
CA SER A 154 -3.10 15.54 -5.32
C SER A 154 -2.08 16.67 -5.58
N LEU A 155 -0.93 16.36 -6.17
CA LEU A 155 0.02 17.38 -6.63
C LEU A 155 -0.50 18.09 -7.87
N VAL A 156 -1.12 17.38 -8.82
CA VAL A 156 -1.76 18.00 -10.00
C VAL A 156 -2.87 18.96 -9.59
N GLU A 157 -3.74 18.56 -8.66
CA GLU A 157 -4.82 19.42 -8.15
C GLU A 157 -4.28 20.73 -7.55
N ARG A 158 -3.12 20.69 -6.88
CA ARG A 158 -2.52 21.86 -6.24
C ARG A 158 -1.71 22.76 -7.17
N GLN A 159 -1.01 22.20 -8.16
CA GLN A 159 -0.04 22.92 -8.98
C GLN A 159 -0.27 22.81 -10.49
N GLY A 160 -1.33 22.13 -10.91
CA GLY A 160 -1.78 22.00 -12.30
C GLY A 160 -0.98 21.01 -13.16
N SER A 161 0.28 20.73 -12.83
CA SER A 161 1.12 19.84 -13.65
C SER A 161 2.31 19.28 -12.87
N LEU A 162 2.82 18.12 -13.32
CA LEU A 162 3.94 17.39 -12.72
C LEU A 162 5.23 17.58 -13.50
N GLY A 163 6.31 17.91 -12.79
CA GLY A 163 7.68 17.88 -13.31
C GLY A 163 8.41 16.59 -12.92
N THR A 164 9.61 16.40 -13.46
CA THR A 164 10.46 15.23 -13.13
C THR A 164 10.76 15.15 -11.62
N GLU A 165 10.96 16.28 -10.97
CA GLU A 165 11.28 16.34 -9.54
C GLU A 165 10.11 15.89 -8.65
N ASP A 166 8.86 16.06 -9.08
CA ASP A 166 7.69 15.58 -8.33
C ASP A 166 7.68 14.04 -8.28
N PHE A 167 7.97 13.37 -9.40
CA PHE A 167 8.09 11.91 -9.44
C PHE A 167 9.25 11.40 -8.58
N LYS A 168 10.39 12.08 -8.57
CA LYS A 168 11.52 11.72 -7.71
C LYS A 168 11.17 11.86 -6.24
N LYS A 169 10.57 13.00 -5.83
CA LYS A 169 10.13 13.25 -4.46
C LYS A 169 9.16 12.18 -3.97
N VAL A 170 8.18 11.81 -4.80
CA VAL A 170 7.24 10.74 -4.46
C VAL A 170 7.97 9.40 -4.30
N GLN A 171 8.92 9.06 -5.17
CA GLN A 171 9.70 7.82 -4.99
C GLN A 171 10.47 7.80 -3.67
N VAL A 172 11.17 8.88 -3.33
CA VAL A 172 11.91 9.00 -2.06
C VAL A 172 10.97 8.91 -0.85
N GLN A 173 9.81 9.57 -0.91
CA GLN A 173 8.79 9.50 0.15
C GLN A 173 8.36 8.06 0.47
N PHE A 174 8.35 7.19 -0.54
CA PHE A 174 8.01 5.77 -0.40
C PHE A 174 9.26 4.86 -0.24
N GLY A 175 10.41 5.43 0.11
CA GLY A 175 11.64 4.68 0.39
C GLY A 175 12.32 4.09 -0.84
N ASN A 176 12.00 4.57 -2.05
CA ASN A 176 12.64 4.14 -3.29
C ASN A 176 13.75 5.11 -3.71
N SER A 177 14.68 4.65 -4.56
CA SER A 177 15.69 5.51 -5.15
C SER A 177 15.08 6.53 -6.12
N GLU A 178 15.65 7.73 -6.18
CA GLU A 178 15.25 8.75 -7.15
C GLU A 178 15.29 8.24 -8.60
N GLY A 179 16.26 7.40 -8.95
CA GLY A 179 16.43 6.85 -10.29
C GLY A 179 15.25 6.02 -10.78
N SER A 180 14.44 5.48 -9.85
CA SER A 180 13.25 4.69 -10.19
C SER A 180 12.04 5.54 -10.65
N TYR A 181 12.17 6.87 -10.71
CA TYR A 181 11.08 7.78 -11.10
C TYR A 181 10.54 7.54 -12.51
N PHE A 182 11.36 7.07 -13.43
CA PHE A 182 10.93 6.77 -14.81
C PHE A 182 9.81 5.74 -14.85
N LYS A 183 9.92 4.68 -14.05
CA LYS A 183 8.89 3.65 -13.96
C LYS A 183 7.59 4.24 -13.42
N LEU A 184 7.67 5.03 -12.33
CA LEU A 184 6.49 5.68 -11.78
C LEU A 184 5.83 6.64 -12.79
N LYS A 185 6.63 7.42 -13.52
CA LYS A 185 6.13 8.29 -14.59
C LYS A 185 5.41 7.52 -15.69
N THR A 186 5.99 6.39 -16.13
CA THR A 186 5.37 5.51 -17.14
C THR A 186 4.07 4.90 -16.62
N ASP A 187 4.04 4.45 -15.36
CA ASP A 187 2.84 3.90 -14.75
C ASP A 187 1.76 4.97 -14.57
N TYR A 188 2.13 6.20 -14.17
CA TYR A 188 1.22 7.34 -14.10
C TYR A 188 0.61 7.67 -15.48
N GLN A 189 1.44 7.75 -16.51
CA GLN A 189 0.99 7.99 -17.89
C GLN A 189 0.02 6.91 -18.39
N ALA A 190 0.28 5.66 -18.06
CA ALA A 190 -0.61 4.55 -18.43
C ALA A 190 -1.99 4.62 -17.76
N VAL A 191 -2.08 5.28 -16.60
CA VAL A 191 -3.32 5.41 -15.80
C VAL A 191 -4.06 6.71 -16.08
N ARG A 192 -3.35 7.83 -16.21
CA ARG A 192 -3.90 9.20 -16.28
C ARG A 192 -3.64 9.92 -17.61
N GLY A 193 -2.85 9.33 -18.50
CA GLY A 193 -2.40 10.06 -19.71
C GLY A 193 -1.20 10.97 -19.44
N SER A 194 -0.85 11.78 -20.42
CA SER A 194 0.33 12.67 -20.38
C SER A 194 -0.03 14.14 -20.18
N GLU A 195 -1.29 14.49 -20.12
CA GLU A 195 -1.81 15.87 -20.13
C GLU A 195 -1.26 16.73 -18.98
N HIS A 196 -1.08 16.13 -17.81
CA HIS A 196 -0.59 16.82 -16.61
C HIS A 196 0.94 16.78 -16.43
N ILE A 197 1.69 16.26 -17.41
CA ILE A 197 3.15 16.14 -17.31
C ILE A 197 3.83 17.23 -18.10
N ARG A 198 4.61 18.07 -17.40
CA ARG A 198 5.44 19.08 -18.06
C ARG A 198 6.49 18.42 -18.93
N LEU A 199 6.47 18.71 -20.23
CA LEU A 199 7.55 18.36 -21.13
C LEU A 199 8.77 19.24 -20.80
N LYS A 200 9.96 18.65 -20.64
CA LYS A 200 11.19 19.46 -20.65
C LYS A 200 11.22 20.23 -21.96
N GLN A 201 11.08 21.55 -21.90
CA GLN A 201 11.46 22.38 -23.05
C GLN A 201 12.94 22.07 -23.33
N ARG A 202 13.22 21.37 -24.41
CA ARG A 202 14.58 21.27 -24.95
C ARG A 202 14.97 22.70 -25.30
N GLY A 203 15.82 23.34 -24.48
CA GLY A 203 16.39 24.65 -24.79
C GLY A 203 17.00 24.57 -26.18
N ARG A 204 16.32 25.17 -27.16
CA ARG A 204 16.95 25.52 -28.41
C ARG A 204 18.08 26.49 -28.04
N LYS A 205 19.31 25.98 -28.02
CA LYS A 205 20.47 26.89 -28.11
C LYS A 205 20.28 27.69 -29.40
N GLN A 206 19.81 28.92 -29.25
CA GLN A 206 19.96 29.89 -30.34
C GLN A 206 21.44 29.96 -30.60
N LYS A 207 21.89 29.40 -31.74
CA LYS A 207 23.17 29.77 -32.33
C LYS A 207 23.03 31.25 -32.68
N GLN A 208 23.60 32.11 -31.86
CA GLN A 208 23.90 33.46 -32.27
C GLN A 208 24.87 33.32 -33.47
N ALA A 209 24.36 33.62 -34.66
CA ALA A 209 25.20 33.86 -35.83
C ALA A 209 25.89 35.20 -35.61
N ASN A 210 27.21 35.16 -35.47
CA ASN A 210 28.08 36.31 -35.69
C ASN A 210 28.32 36.41 -37.19
#